data_7f2855a3e0b321cdc0c22c39b479edf3
#
_entry.id   7f2855a3e0b321cdc0c22c39b479edf3
#
_cell.length_a   1.000
_cell.length_b   1.000
_cell.length_c   1.000
_cell.angle_alpha   90.00
_cell.angle_beta   90.00
_cell.angle_gamma   90.00
#
_symmetry.space_group_name_H-M   'P 1'
#
loop_
_entity.id
_entity.type
_entity.pdbx_description
1 polymer ?
#
loop_
_entity_poly.entity_id
_entity_poly.type
_entity_poly.pdbx_seq_one_letter_code
_entity_poly.pdbx_strand_id
1 'polypeptide(L)'
;MKDKLHTNLGNIIYIYDVLKKYSDVDHILSVKDIIKYVKEEFDEEIEDRTVRRNIRVLIEKLDIDIETFKENRQGYYLRTKDFEFSEIKMIIDLLHYSKFMEETFSVEIAEKLKGLLSIYEQKTINETEKTEVYSKNIKTINKDVLNNIEVLSNSIKSKTKVKFEYYKYDLNKKLKLETTKRVSPYAIFCENEFYYLIAYNEKFNELSYFRLDRIKNIKSTEIPNVKTNQSIKDFVQSSVYMFGGGREVIELKCDMLILDAVIEKFGTNIEIQKIDDNHFKVKLYVCPKGLKMWIMQYLNYVEVLEPTSIREELKNNLKEILKRY
;
A
#
# COMPACT_ATOMS: atom_id res chain seq x y z
N MET A 1 -11.36 20.17 39.76
CA MET A 1 -12.77 20.45 39.45
C MET A 1 -12.84 20.65 37.94
N LYS A 2 -13.22 19.62 37.17
CA LYS A 2 -13.55 19.82 35.76
C LYS A 2 -14.94 20.39 35.71
N ASP A 3 -15.07 21.63 35.17
CA ASP A 3 -16.36 22.22 34.93
C ASP A 3 -17.18 21.28 34.04
N LYS A 4 -18.31 20.79 34.59
CA LYS A 4 -19.28 20.00 33.83
C LYS A 4 -19.90 20.91 32.78
N LEU A 5 -19.40 20.85 31.57
CA LEU A 5 -20.02 21.45 30.38
C LEU A 5 -21.29 20.61 30.05
N HIS A 6 -22.34 20.80 30.85
CA HIS A 6 -23.68 20.30 30.55
C HIS A 6 -24.27 21.02 29.33
N THR A 7 -23.73 20.78 28.16
CA THR A 7 -24.28 21.36 26.95
C THR A 7 -24.95 20.24 26.12
N ASN A 8 -26.09 20.57 25.53
CA ASN A 8 -26.78 19.67 24.56
C ASN A 8 -25.85 19.18 23.45
N LEU A 9 -24.77 19.92 23.16
CA LEU A 9 -23.73 19.55 22.19
C LEU A 9 -22.88 18.36 22.70
N GLY A 10 -22.52 18.32 23.97
CA GLY A 10 -21.76 17.20 24.55
C GLY A 10 -22.51 15.87 24.43
N ASN A 11 -23.80 15.90 24.78
CA ASN A 11 -24.63 14.71 24.73
C ASN A 11 -24.77 14.09 23.33
N ILE A 12 -24.77 14.90 22.27
CA ILE A 12 -24.84 14.41 20.88
C ILE A 12 -23.56 13.65 20.51
N ILE A 13 -22.40 14.19 20.90
CA ILE A 13 -21.10 13.57 20.64
C ILE A 13 -20.97 12.26 21.41
N TYR A 14 -21.33 12.25 22.69
CA TYR A 14 -21.28 11.04 23.55
C TYR A 14 -22.15 9.93 23.00
N ILE A 15 -23.38 10.24 22.58
CA ILE A 15 -24.32 9.26 22.00
C ILE A 15 -23.78 8.72 20.67
N TYR A 16 -23.22 9.58 19.82
CA TYR A 16 -22.62 9.16 18.56
C TYR A 16 -21.40 8.25 18.78
N ASP A 17 -20.52 8.61 19.71
CA ASP A 17 -19.35 7.79 20.06
C ASP A 17 -19.75 6.43 20.64
N VAL A 18 -20.78 6.40 21.48
CA VAL A 18 -21.33 5.14 22.03
C VAL A 18 -21.88 4.27 20.88
N LEU A 19 -22.67 4.84 19.98
CA LEU A 19 -23.20 4.08 18.84
C LEU A 19 -22.05 3.55 17.96
N LYS A 20 -21.05 4.38 17.65
CA LYS A 20 -19.91 3.99 16.85
C LYS A 20 -19.10 2.84 17.48
N LYS A 21 -18.90 2.90 18.80
CA LYS A 21 -18.06 1.95 19.54
C LYS A 21 -18.77 0.65 19.91
N TYR A 22 -20.04 0.73 20.27
CA TYR A 22 -20.78 -0.37 20.91
C TYR A 22 -21.92 -0.92 20.06
N SER A 23 -22.12 -0.43 18.83
CA SER A 23 -23.19 -0.95 17.96
C SER A 23 -22.69 -1.38 16.59
N ASP A 24 -23.34 -2.40 16.08
CA ASP A 24 -23.31 -2.89 14.70
C ASP A 24 -24.62 -3.66 14.42
N VAL A 25 -24.72 -4.31 13.26
CA VAL A 25 -25.92 -5.03 12.82
C VAL A 25 -26.30 -6.16 13.79
N ASP A 26 -25.32 -6.77 14.45
CA ASP A 26 -25.53 -7.88 15.42
C ASP A 26 -25.63 -7.39 16.86
N HIS A 27 -25.22 -6.14 17.15
CA HIS A 27 -25.18 -5.55 18.48
C HIS A 27 -25.99 -4.26 18.54
N ILE A 28 -27.31 -4.41 18.62
CA ILE A 28 -28.28 -3.32 18.63
C ILE A 28 -28.46 -2.79 20.04
N LEU A 29 -28.33 -1.47 20.24
CA LEU A 29 -28.41 -0.84 21.55
C LEU A 29 -29.83 -0.35 21.88
N SER A 30 -30.36 -0.71 23.04
CA SER A 30 -31.52 -0.05 23.60
C SER A 30 -31.14 1.35 24.14
N VAL A 31 -32.14 2.20 24.40
CA VAL A 31 -31.90 3.51 25.05
C VAL A 31 -31.22 3.34 26.41
N LYS A 32 -31.53 2.29 27.12
CA LYS A 32 -30.93 1.97 28.44
C LYS A 32 -29.42 1.64 28.28
N ASP A 33 -29.07 0.89 27.25
CA ASP A 33 -27.67 0.55 26.97
C ASP A 33 -26.89 1.81 26.60
N ILE A 34 -27.45 2.70 25.78
CA ILE A 34 -26.83 3.98 25.43
C ILE A 34 -26.58 4.82 26.70
N ILE A 35 -27.58 4.97 27.58
CA ILE A 35 -27.44 5.71 28.84
C ILE A 35 -26.33 5.11 29.70
N LYS A 36 -26.32 3.76 29.82
CA LYS A 36 -25.32 3.01 30.59
C LYS A 36 -23.90 3.29 30.04
N TYR A 37 -23.68 3.15 28.72
CA TYR A 37 -22.36 3.36 28.11
C TYR A 37 -21.91 4.83 28.16
N VAL A 38 -22.82 5.79 28.02
CA VAL A 38 -22.48 7.21 28.20
C VAL A 38 -21.98 7.48 29.61
N LYS A 39 -22.63 6.86 30.62
CA LYS A 39 -22.18 6.99 32.01
C LYS A 39 -20.82 6.32 32.23
N GLU A 40 -20.61 5.12 31.70
CA GLU A 40 -19.36 4.38 31.84
C GLU A 40 -18.16 5.06 31.15
N GLU A 41 -18.36 5.63 29.96
CA GLU A 41 -17.26 6.19 29.17
C GLU A 41 -16.97 7.68 29.51
N PHE A 42 -18.01 8.45 29.81
CA PHE A 42 -17.88 9.91 29.93
C PHE A 42 -18.20 10.44 31.34
N ASP A 43 -18.63 9.57 32.27
CA ASP A 43 -19.11 9.97 33.62
C ASP A 43 -20.26 11.01 33.58
N GLU A 44 -21.12 10.91 32.53
CA GLU A 44 -22.27 11.79 32.34
C GLU A 44 -23.59 11.06 32.46
N GLU A 45 -24.57 11.72 33.12
CA GLU A 45 -25.92 11.20 33.26
C GLU A 45 -26.84 11.87 32.24
N ILE A 46 -27.48 11.07 31.41
CA ILE A 46 -28.43 11.55 30.41
C ILE A 46 -29.77 10.83 30.56
N GLU A 47 -30.86 11.50 30.20
CA GLU A 47 -32.21 10.96 30.24
C GLU A 47 -32.63 10.30 28.93
N ASP A 48 -33.56 9.33 28.98
CA ASP A 48 -34.17 8.66 27.82
C ASP A 48 -34.63 9.69 26.73
N ARG A 49 -35.32 10.74 27.15
CA ARG A 49 -35.81 11.80 26.26
C ARG A 49 -34.67 12.52 25.55
N THR A 50 -33.55 12.71 26.22
CA THR A 50 -32.35 13.33 25.65
C THR A 50 -31.71 12.44 24.61
N VAL A 51 -31.60 11.13 24.86
CA VAL A 51 -31.08 10.16 23.88
C VAL A 51 -31.90 10.18 22.61
N ARG A 52 -33.24 10.02 22.72
CA ARG A 52 -34.12 10.00 21.55
C ARG A 52 -34.10 11.28 20.75
N ARG A 53 -34.04 12.44 21.44
CA ARG A 53 -33.93 13.74 20.79
C ARG A 53 -32.62 13.87 20.01
N ASN A 54 -31.51 13.50 20.61
CA ASN A 54 -30.19 13.62 20.00
C ASN A 54 -29.99 12.63 18.86
N ILE A 55 -30.50 11.40 18.95
CA ILE A 55 -30.52 10.47 17.81
C ILE A 55 -31.31 11.06 16.62
N ARG A 56 -32.46 11.69 16.89
CA ARG A 56 -33.21 12.37 15.83
C ARG A 56 -32.39 13.51 15.19
N VAL A 57 -31.65 14.28 15.97
CA VAL A 57 -30.77 15.33 15.43
C VAL A 57 -29.63 14.74 14.61
N LEU A 58 -29.01 13.64 15.07
CA LEU A 58 -27.99 12.93 14.30
C LEU A 58 -28.53 12.51 12.90
N ILE A 59 -29.73 11.96 12.86
CA ILE A 59 -30.36 11.51 11.59
C ILE A 59 -30.80 12.71 10.76
N GLU A 60 -31.63 13.63 11.30
CA GLU A 60 -32.32 14.65 10.51
C GLU A 60 -31.45 15.87 10.16
N LYS A 61 -30.43 16.18 10.94
CA LYS A 61 -29.59 17.38 10.78
C LYS A 61 -28.16 17.10 10.38
N LEU A 62 -27.62 15.94 10.78
CA LEU A 62 -26.24 15.57 10.51
C LEU A 62 -26.14 14.43 9.48
N ASP A 63 -27.29 13.95 8.98
CA ASP A 63 -27.38 12.91 7.95
C ASP A 63 -26.63 11.60 8.32
N ILE A 64 -26.63 11.30 9.62
CA ILE A 64 -26.00 10.06 10.13
C ILE A 64 -27.01 8.92 9.97
N ASP A 65 -26.60 7.86 9.27
CA ASP A 65 -27.43 6.69 9.02
C ASP A 65 -27.48 5.76 10.24
N ILE A 66 -28.49 5.98 11.08
CA ILE A 66 -28.75 5.19 12.27
C ILE A 66 -30.04 4.41 12.07
N GLU A 67 -29.97 3.08 12.16
CA GLU A 67 -31.18 2.28 12.24
C GLU A 67 -31.88 2.48 13.59
N THR A 68 -33.20 2.62 13.55
CA THR A 68 -33.97 2.99 14.73
C THR A 68 -34.89 1.87 15.20
N PHE A 69 -35.35 1.96 16.46
CA PHE A 69 -36.36 1.06 17.03
C PHE A 69 -37.63 0.94 16.16
N LYS A 70 -37.98 1.98 15.40
CA LYS A 70 -39.14 1.95 14.52
C LYS A 70 -38.98 0.95 13.36
N GLU A 71 -37.76 0.81 12.88
CA GLU A 71 -37.39 -0.04 11.75
C GLU A 71 -37.20 -1.50 12.19
N ASN A 72 -36.41 -1.75 13.26
CA ASN A 72 -36.00 -3.10 13.67
C ASN A 72 -36.74 -3.66 14.91
N ARG A 73 -37.50 -2.84 15.65
CA ARG A 73 -38.20 -3.20 16.90
C ARG A 73 -37.28 -3.63 18.06
N GLN A 74 -35.97 -3.39 17.95
CA GLN A 74 -34.98 -3.78 18.95
C GLN A 74 -34.30 -2.56 19.59
N GLY A 75 -33.78 -1.64 18.79
CA GLY A 75 -33.05 -0.49 19.31
C GLY A 75 -32.43 0.39 18.24
N TYR A 76 -31.19 0.78 18.46
CA TYR A 76 -30.44 1.69 17.62
C TYR A 76 -29.06 1.10 17.31
N TYR A 77 -28.61 1.22 16.06
CA TYR A 77 -27.22 1.00 15.69
C TYR A 77 -26.81 1.90 14.54
N LEU A 78 -25.53 2.19 14.44
CA LEU A 78 -24.96 2.94 13.35
C LEU A 78 -24.84 2.03 12.12
N ARG A 79 -25.65 2.30 11.07
CA ARG A 79 -25.72 1.47 9.86
C ARG A 79 -24.52 1.70 8.95
N THR A 80 -24.23 2.96 8.67
CA THR A 80 -23.11 3.35 7.80
C THR A 80 -22.00 3.91 8.64
N LYS A 81 -20.82 3.29 8.56
CA LYS A 81 -19.57 3.74 9.17
C LYS A 81 -18.70 4.35 8.09
N ASP A 82 -17.68 5.12 8.49
CA ASP A 82 -16.66 5.66 7.57
C ASP A 82 -15.95 4.55 6.79
N PHE A 83 -15.80 3.38 7.43
CA PHE A 83 -15.21 2.17 6.86
C PHE A 83 -15.98 0.94 7.33
N GLU A 84 -16.17 0.00 6.41
CA GLU A 84 -16.73 -1.32 6.71
C GLU A 84 -15.65 -2.26 7.31
N PHE A 85 -16.11 -3.28 8.04
CA PHE A 85 -15.22 -4.29 8.63
C PHE A 85 -14.25 -4.91 7.62
N SER A 86 -14.75 -5.30 6.44
CA SER A 86 -13.95 -5.92 5.39
C SER A 86 -12.88 -4.99 4.81
N GLU A 87 -13.16 -3.69 4.72
CA GLU A 87 -12.22 -2.68 4.23
C GLU A 87 -11.08 -2.49 5.23
N ILE A 88 -11.40 -2.32 6.52
CA ILE A 88 -10.38 -2.21 7.58
C ILE A 88 -9.55 -3.49 7.66
N LYS A 89 -10.19 -4.67 7.64
CA LYS A 89 -9.49 -5.95 7.66
C LYS A 89 -8.50 -6.08 6.51
N MET A 90 -8.93 -5.74 5.28
CA MET A 90 -8.07 -5.77 4.10
C MET A 90 -6.87 -4.81 4.24
N ILE A 91 -7.09 -3.59 4.74
CA ILE A 91 -6.00 -2.63 4.94
C ILE A 91 -5.01 -3.14 5.98
N ILE A 92 -5.49 -3.71 7.09
CA ILE A 92 -4.64 -4.30 8.13
C ILE A 92 -3.81 -5.46 7.57
N ASP A 93 -4.41 -6.35 6.78
CA ASP A 93 -3.71 -7.45 6.13
C ASP A 93 -2.60 -6.94 5.19
N LEU A 94 -2.88 -5.90 4.40
CA LEU A 94 -1.88 -5.25 3.55
C LEU A 94 -0.74 -4.61 4.35
N LEU A 95 -1.02 -4.02 5.52
CA LEU A 95 0.01 -3.48 6.41
C LEU A 95 0.92 -4.59 6.94
N HIS A 96 0.34 -5.71 7.37
CA HIS A 96 1.12 -6.87 7.82
C HIS A 96 1.92 -7.51 6.70
N TYR A 97 1.38 -7.55 5.48
CA TYR A 97 2.04 -8.10 4.31
C TYR A 97 3.18 -7.22 3.78
N SER A 98 3.09 -5.90 3.94
CA SER A 98 4.07 -4.95 3.39
C SER A 98 5.48 -5.17 3.95
N LYS A 99 6.50 -5.20 3.08
CA LYS A 99 7.91 -5.35 3.46
C LYS A 99 8.63 -4.02 3.68
N PHE A 100 8.05 -2.92 3.19
CA PHE A 100 8.68 -1.60 3.27
C PHE A 100 8.43 -0.88 4.61
N MET A 101 7.48 -1.35 5.42
CA MET A 101 7.12 -0.75 6.69
C MET A 101 7.70 -1.56 7.85
N GLU A 102 8.31 -0.88 8.80
CA GLU A 102 8.84 -1.49 10.01
C GLU A 102 7.68 -2.01 10.89
N GLU A 103 7.92 -3.09 11.63
CA GLU A 103 6.88 -3.84 12.35
C GLU A 103 6.10 -2.98 13.35
N THR A 104 6.80 -2.18 14.16
CA THR A 104 6.16 -1.31 15.17
C THR A 104 5.16 -0.34 14.53
N PHE A 105 5.53 0.29 13.41
CA PHE A 105 4.64 1.20 12.69
C PHE A 105 3.43 0.48 12.06
N SER A 106 3.64 -0.75 11.55
CA SER A 106 2.53 -1.54 11.03
C SER A 106 1.49 -1.81 12.11
N VAL A 107 1.94 -2.21 13.31
CA VAL A 107 1.07 -2.46 14.47
C VAL A 107 0.38 -1.16 14.92
N GLU A 108 1.11 -0.06 15.05
CA GLU A 108 0.53 1.24 15.47
C GLU A 108 -0.58 1.72 14.51
N ILE A 109 -0.38 1.56 13.20
CA ILE A 109 -1.40 1.94 12.22
C ILE A 109 -2.57 0.97 12.26
N ALA A 110 -2.31 -0.33 12.39
CA ALA A 110 -3.37 -1.34 12.51
C ALA A 110 -4.27 -1.05 13.74
N GLU A 111 -3.69 -0.73 14.90
CA GLU A 111 -4.46 -0.36 16.09
C GLU A 111 -5.30 0.92 15.90
N LYS A 112 -4.79 1.93 15.19
CA LYS A 112 -5.57 3.12 14.84
C LYS A 112 -6.75 2.78 13.93
N LEU A 113 -6.54 1.89 12.96
CA LEU A 113 -7.61 1.44 12.05
C LEU A 113 -8.67 0.61 12.80
N LYS A 114 -8.25 -0.30 13.68
CA LYS A 114 -9.17 -1.05 14.54
C LYS A 114 -10.07 -0.11 15.38
N GLY A 115 -9.53 1.02 15.84
CA GLY A 115 -10.30 2.03 16.58
C GLY A 115 -11.44 2.68 15.79
N LEU A 116 -11.55 2.45 14.48
CA LEU A 116 -12.68 2.88 13.63
C LEU A 116 -13.85 1.89 13.64
N LEU A 117 -13.66 0.69 14.17
CA LEU A 117 -14.64 -0.39 14.24
C LEU A 117 -15.30 -0.48 15.60
N SER A 118 -16.44 -1.20 15.68
CA SER A 118 -17.03 -1.57 16.98
C SER A 118 -16.09 -2.49 17.79
N ILE A 119 -16.26 -2.54 19.10
CA ILE A 119 -15.45 -3.41 19.96
C ILE A 119 -15.60 -4.90 19.60
N TYR A 120 -16.72 -5.29 19.05
CA TYR A 120 -17.01 -6.65 18.61
C TYR A 120 -16.24 -7.01 17.34
N GLU A 121 -16.25 -6.10 16.36
CA GLU A 121 -15.49 -6.24 15.13
C GLU A 121 -13.97 -6.23 15.41
N GLN A 122 -13.49 -5.36 16.31
CA GLN A 122 -12.10 -5.36 16.77
C GLN A 122 -11.70 -6.71 17.36
N LYS A 123 -12.58 -7.32 18.19
CA LYS A 123 -12.34 -8.63 18.77
C LYS A 123 -12.19 -9.70 17.69
N THR A 124 -13.03 -9.67 16.66
CA THR A 124 -12.96 -10.60 15.53
C THR A 124 -11.63 -10.50 14.81
N ILE A 125 -11.13 -9.27 14.53
CA ILE A 125 -9.80 -9.07 13.91
C ILE A 125 -8.71 -9.65 14.84
N ASN A 126 -8.71 -9.31 16.12
CA ASN A 126 -7.70 -9.77 17.06
C ASN A 126 -7.65 -11.31 17.20
N GLU A 127 -8.77 -11.98 17.04
CA GLU A 127 -8.84 -13.45 17.04
C GLU A 127 -8.26 -14.05 15.76
N THR A 128 -8.52 -13.44 14.61
CA THR A 128 -7.97 -13.89 13.33
C THR A 128 -6.46 -13.60 13.21
N GLU A 129 -5.95 -12.52 13.78
CA GLU A 129 -4.51 -12.21 13.81
C GLU A 129 -3.71 -13.25 14.63
N LYS A 130 -4.31 -13.88 15.64
CA LYS A 130 -3.66 -14.93 16.45
C LYS A 130 -3.38 -16.22 15.66
N THR A 131 -3.97 -16.41 14.50
CA THR A 131 -3.78 -17.62 13.68
C THR A 131 -2.45 -17.69 12.93
N GLU A 132 -1.47 -16.83 13.24
CA GLU A 132 -0.06 -16.87 12.81
C GLU A 132 0.23 -16.73 11.31
N VAL A 133 -0.74 -16.41 10.50
CA VAL A 133 -0.54 -16.29 9.03
C VAL A 133 0.47 -15.19 8.68
N TYR A 134 0.60 -14.17 9.55
CA TYR A 134 1.47 -13.00 9.31
C TYR A 134 2.94 -13.19 9.77
N SER A 135 3.26 -14.24 10.50
CA SER A 135 4.56 -14.39 11.21
C SER A 135 5.79 -14.54 10.32
N LYS A 136 5.64 -14.67 8.99
CA LYS A 136 6.75 -14.94 8.06
C LYS A 136 7.20 -13.76 7.20
N ASN A 137 6.60 -12.61 7.32
CA ASN A 137 6.96 -11.47 6.48
C ASN A 137 8.21 -10.76 7.00
N ILE A 138 9.27 -10.76 6.20
CA ILE A 138 10.51 -10.06 6.50
C ILE A 138 10.29 -8.57 6.24
N LYS A 139 10.09 -7.81 7.33
CA LYS A 139 9.91 -6.36 7.27
C LYS A 139 11.26 -5.62 7.28
N THR A 140 11.25 -4.39 6.82
CA THR A 140 12.42 -3.51 6.93
C THR A 140 12.71 -3.15 8.39
N ILE A 141 13.99 -2.95 8.70
CA ILE A 141 14.43 -2.39 9.98
C ILE A 141 14.58 -0.85 9.93
N ASN A 142 14.27 -0.24 8.79
CA ASN A 142 14.40 1.21 8.60
C ASN A 142 13.13 1.91 9.08
N LYS A 143 13.25 2.69 10.15
CA LYS A 143 12.15 3.47 10.74
C LYS A 143 11.87 4.79 10.01
N ASP A 144 12.74 5.19 9.08
CA ASP A 144 12.65 6.49 8.42
C ASP A 144 11.68 6.51 7.23
N VAL A 145 11.04 5.38 6.88
CA VAL A 145 10.25 5.26 5.64
C VAL A 145 9.11 6.27 5.57
N LEU A 146 8.37 6.47 6.66
CA LEU A 146 7.27 7.44 6.69
C LEU A 146 7.78 8.87 6.54
N ASN A 147 8.85 9.23 7.25
CA ASN A 147 9.53 10.52 7.08
C ASN A 147 10.06 10.70 5.64
N ASN A 148 10.61 9.64 5.04
CA ASN A 148 11.08 9.67 3.66
C ASN A 148 9.95 9.98 2.68
N ILE A 149 8.76 9.39 2.88
CA ILE A 149 7.57 9.67 2.07
C ILE A 149 7.19 11.16 2.17
N GLU A 150 7.15 11.71 3.39
CA GLU A 150 6.79 13.10 3.61
C GLU A 150 7.78 14.08 2.95
N VAL A 151 9.07 13.91 3.21
CA VAL A 151 10.13 14.76 2.61
C VAL A 151 10.11 14.66 1.08
N LEU A 152 9.95 13.47 0.53
CA LEU A 152 9.90 13.27 -0.92
C LEU A 152 8.65 13.89 -1.53
N SER A 153 7.47 13.72 -0.92
CA SER A 153 6.23 14.32 -1.40
C SER A 153 6.33 15.84 -1.47
N ASN A 154 6.90 16.47 -0.42
CA ASN A 154 7.13 17.90 -0.36
C ASN A 154 8.15 18.36 -1.43
N SER A 155 9.25 17.62 -1.61
CA SER A 155 10.28 17.96 -2.59
C SER A 155 9.81 17.77 -4.05
N ILE A 156 8.97 16.78 -4.32
CA ILE A 156 8.33 16.58 -5.63
C ILE A 156 7.39 17.76 -5.93
N LYS A 157 6.55 18.16 -4.94
CA LYS A 157 5.64 19.29 -5.07
C LYS A 157 6.39 20.60 -5.32
N SER A 158 7.47 20.87 -4.60
CA SER A 158 8.29 22.08 -4.73
C SER A 158 9.29 22.01 -5.90
N LYS A 159 9.41 20.87 -6.58
CA LYS A 159 10.36 20.62 -7.67
C LYS A 159 11.81 20.91 -7.27
N THR A 160 12.21 20.45 -6.09
CA THR A 160 13.58 20.60 -5.56
C THR A 160 14.28 19.27 -5.41
N LYS A 161 15.61 19.28 -5.57
CA LYS A 161 16.44 18.08 -5.39
C LYS A 161 16.43 17.63 -3.93
N VAL A 162 16.65 16.33 -3.75
CA VAL A 162 16.87 15.72 -2.44
C VAL A 162 18.29 15.16 -2.33
N LYS A 163 18.82 15.17 -1.12
CA LYS A 163 20.08 14.50 -0.77
C LYS A 163 19.78 13.46 0.29
N PHE A 164 20.30 12.23 0.11
CA PHE A 164 20.12 11.15 1.05
C PHE A 164 21.28 10.16 1.04
N GLU A 165 21.39 9.37 2.07
CA GLU A 165 22.27 8.23 2.18
C GLU A 165 21.54 6.97 1.72
N TYR A 166 22.16 6.19 0.82
CA TYR A 166 21.59 4.96 0.29
C TYR A 166 22.34 3.75 0.83
N TYR A 167 21.59 2.79 1.35
CA TYR A 167 22.11 1.64 2.06
C TYR A 167 21.86 0.34 1.31
N LYS A 168 22.74 -0.65 1.50
CA LYS A 168 22.58 -2.04 1.07
C LYS A 168 22.88 -2.99 2.22
N TYR A 169 22.32 -4.19 2.18
CA TYR A 169 22.68 -5.23 3.13
C TYR A 169 24.10 -5.74 2.85
N ASP A 170 24.86 -5.93 3.92
CA ASP A 170 26.13 -6.67 3.91
C ASP A 170 25.90 -8.17 4.20
N LEU A 171 26.97 -8.96 4.18
CA LEU A 171 26.92 -10.41 4.47
C LEU A 171 26.46 -10.72 5.91
N ASN A 172 26.56 -9.75 6.82
CA ASN A 172 26.09 -9.88 8.20
C ASN A 172 24.59 -9.49 8.33
N LYS A 173 23.89 -9.30 7.20
CA LYS A 173 22.47 -8.90 7.14
C LYS A 173 22.20 -7.51 7.76
N LYS A 174 23.21 -6.65 7.82
CA LYS A 174 23.11 -5.27 8.33
C LYS A 174 23.10 -4.28 7.17
N LEU A 175 22.32 -3.21 7.32
CA LEU A 175 22.32 -2.10 6.37
C LEU A 175 23.65 -1.33 6.51
N LYS A 176 24.45 -1.32 5.43
CA LYS A 176 25.71 -0.58 5.32
C LYS A 176 25.53 0.54 4.30
N LEU A 177 26.09 1.71 4.61
CA LEU A 177 26.12 2.84 3.69
C LEU A 177 26.87 2.44 2.40
N GLU A 178 26.16 2.53 1.27
CA GLU A 178 26.75 2.33 -0.06
C GLU A 178 27.27 3.66 -0.60
N THR A 179 26.42 4.69 -0.56
CA THR A 179 26.75 6.00 -1.16
C THR A 179 25.78 7.07 -0.70
N THR A 180 26.21 8.32 -0.81
CA THR A 180 25.30 9.48 -0.72
C THR A 180 24.86 9.87 -2.13
N LYS A 181 23.55 10.10 -2.28
CA LYS A 181 22.92 10.51 -3.54
C LYS A 181 22.39 11.92 -3.44
N ARG A 182 22.47 12.66 -4.55
CA ARG A 182 21.71 13.89 -4.80
C ARG A 182 20.99 13.69 -6.12
N VAL A 183 19.65 13.75 -6.09
CA VAL A 183 18.82 13.42 -7.26
C VAL A 183 17.64 14.38 -7.35
N SER A 184 17.04 14.46 -8.52
CA SER A 184 15.78 15.18 -8.78
C SER A 184 14.61 14.21 -8.63
N PRO A 185 13.81 14.27 -7.54
CA PRO A 185 12.67 13.38 -7.31
C PRO A 185 11.51 13.73 -8.25
N TYR A 186 10.85 12.72 -8.82
CA TYR A 186 9.71 12.89 -9.72
C TYR A 186 8.44 12.20 -9.26
N ALA A 187 8.56 10.99 -8.71
CA ALA A 187 7.43 10.23 -8.21
C ALA A 187 7.86 9.25 -7.12
N ILE A 188 6.90 8.90 -6.27
CA ILE A 188 7.00 7.74 -5.38
C ILE A 188 5.82 6.82 -5.68
N PHE A 189 6.02 5.52 -5.59
CA PHE A 189 4.98 4.52 -5.82
C PHE A 189 5.33 3.20 -5.13
N CYS A 190 4.32 2.36 -4.96
CA CYS A 190 4.46 1.04 -4.39
C CYS A 190 4.45 -0.02 -5.50
N GLU A 191 5.41 -0.93 -5.46
CA GLU A 191 5.50 -2.06 -6.39
C GLU A 191 6.16 -3.25 -5.70
N ASN A 192 5.59 -4.45 -5.87
CA ASN A 192 6.13 -5.69 -5.29
C ASN A 192 6.48 -5.54 -3.80
N GLU A 193 5.54 -5.04 -2.99
CA GLU A 193 5.65 -4.86 -1.53
C GLU A 193 6.69 -3.83 -1.06
N PHE A 194 7.28 -3.04 -1.95
CA PHE A 194 8.22 -1.98 -1.62
C PHE A 194 7.82 -0.62 -2.17
N TYR A 195 8.17 0.44 -1.46
CA TYR A 195 8.08 1.80 -1.97
C TYR A 195 9.35 2.18 -2.73
N TYR A 196 9.16 2.79 -3.88
CA TYR A 196 10.24 3.27 -4.75
C TYR A 196 10.11 4.77 -5.01
N LEU A 197 11.25 5.44 -4.96
CA LEU A 197 11.44 6.76 -5.53
C LEU A 197 11.90 6.61 -6.97
N ILE A 198 11.24 7.31 -7.90
CA ILE A 198 11.75 7.59 -9.23
C ILE A 198 12.43 8.95 -9.19
N ALA A 199 13.69 8.99 -9.53
CA ALA A 199 14.45 10.21 -9.58
C ALA A 199 15.40 10.23 -10.76
N TYR A 200 15.62 11.43 -11.32
CA TYR A 200 16.65 11.64 -12.32
C TYR A 200 18.01 11.72 -11.66
N ASN A 201 18.88 10.85 -12.12
CA ASN A 201 20.25 10.71 -11.63
C ASN A 201 21.22 11.36 -12.62
N GLU A 202 21.70 12.55 -12.29
CA GLU A 202 22.59 13.33 -13.17
C GLU A 202 23.88 12.59 -13.50
N LYS A 203 24.39 11.75 -12.59
CA LYS A 203 25.61 10.97 -12.82
C LYS A 203 25.47 10.01 -14.01
N PHE A 204 24.29 9.47 -14.23
CA PHE A 204 24.02 8.51 -15.31
C PHE A 204 23.15 9.10 -16.41
N ASN A 205 22.71 10.36 -16.26
CA ASN A 205 21.84 11.07 -17.21
C ASN A 205 20.53 10.28 -17.51
N GLU A 206 19.97 9.61 -16.50
CA GLU A 206 18.80 8.74 -16.64
C GLU A 206 17.91 8.72 -15.40
N LEU A 207 16.66 8.28 -15.56
CA LEU A 207 15.79 7.95 -14.44
C LEU A 207 16.27 6.66 -13.75
N SER A 208 16.22 6.67 -12.44
CA SER A 208 16.65 5.56 -11.59
C SER A 208 15.60 5.28 -10.51
N TYR A 209 15.54 4.02 -10.04
CA TYR A 209 14.73 3.60 -8.94
C TYR A 209 15.55 3.52 -7.65
N PHE A 210 14.99 4.02 -6.56
CA PHE A 210 15.57 3.90 -5.22
C PHE A 210 14.52 3.38 -4.26
N ARG A 211 14.78 2.30 -3.56
CA ARG A 211 13.89 1.77 -2.53
C ARG A 211 13.91 2.68 -1.31
N LEU A 212 12.73 3.09 -0.84
CA LEU A 212 12.60 4.01 0.30
C LEU A 212 13.12 3.42 1.61
N ASP A 213 12.95 2.11 1.79
CA ASP A 213 13.44 1.39 2.97
C ASP A 213 14.98 1.31 3.05
N ARG A 214 15.67 1.71 1.98
CA ARG A 214 17.14 1.83 1.91
C ARG A 214 17.64 3.28 1.99
N ILE A 215 16.74 4.24 2.12
CA ILE A 215 17.06 5.67 2.22
C ILE A 215 17.08 6.05 3.69
N LYS A 216 18.18 6.72 4.11
CA LYS A 216 18.30 7.36 5.44
C LYS A 216 18.80 8.79 5.29
N ASN A 217 18.58 9.59 6.34
CA ASN A 217 19.09 10.96 6.43
C ASN A 217 18.69 11.82 5.22
N ILE A 218 17.45 11.65 4.73
CA ILE A 218 16.96 12.42 3.58
C ILE A 218 16.72 13.88 3.97
N LYS A 219 17.11 14.77 3.05
CA LYS A 219 16.88 16.22 3.19
C LYS A 219 16.51 16.79 1.84
N SER A 220 15.48 17.65 1.83
CA SER A 220 15.22 18.53 0.70
C SER A 220 16.35 19.56 0.58
N THR A 221 16.61 20.00 -0.63
CA THR A 221 17.55 21.07 -0.94
C THR A 221 16.82 22.24 -1.57
N GLU A 222 17.46 23.41 -1.64
CA GLU A 222 16.92 24.56 -2.38
C GLU A 222 17.20 24.50 -3.89
N ILE A 223 17.92 23.46 -4.33
CA ILE A 223 18.36 23.32 -5.72
C ILE A 223 17.17 22.80 -6.56
N PRO A 224 16.78 23.49 -7.64
CA PRO A 224 15.71 23.04 -8.52
C PRO A 224 16.01 21.68 -9.18
N ASN A 225 14.95 20.93 -9.46
CA ASN A 225 15.04 19.68 -10.22
C ASN A 225 15.59 19.93 -11.62
N VAL A 226 16.40 19.01 -12.10
CA VAL A 226 16.75 18.93 -13.53
C VAL A 226 15.50 18.53 -14.31
N LYS A 227 15.18 19.22 -15.40
CA LYS A 227 14.09 18.82 -16.28
C LYS A 227 14.49 17.56 -17.05
N THR A 228 13.59 16.59 -17.14
CA THR A 228 13.74 15.42 -18.01
C THR A 228 12.63 15.41 -19.06
N ASN A 229 12.96 14.97 -20.26
CA ASN A 229 11.99 14.73 -21.33
C ASN A 229 11.44 13.30 -21.29
N GLN A 230 11.91 12.47 -20.36
CA GLN A 230 11.44 11.09 -20.21
C GLN A 230 10.06 11.07 -19.52
N SER A 231 9.11 10.36 -20.10
CA SER A 231 7.81 10.13 -19.50
C SER A 231 7.96 9.22 -18.26
N ILE A 232 7.56 9.73 -17.10
CA ILE A 232 7.57 8.95 -15.86
C ILE A 232 6.61 7.75 -15.96
N LYS A 233 5.45 7.95 -16.58
CA LYS A 233 4.46 6.89 -16.81
C LYS A 233 5.05 5.75 -17.63
N ASP A 234 5.67 6.06 -18.78
CA ASP A 234 6.27 5.06 -19.65
C ASP A 234 7.46 4.37 -18.97
N PHE A 235 8.22 5.14 -18.16
CA PHE A 235 9.30 4.61 -17.36
C PHE A 235 8.83 3.55 -16.35
N VAL A 236 7.69 3.76 -15.70
CA VAL A 236 7.10 2.79 -14.77
C VAL A 236 6.53 1.58 -15.54
N GLN A 237 5.68 1.83 -16.54
CA GLN A 237 4.99 0.78 -17.29
C GLN A 237 5.93 -0.18 -18.03
N SER A 238 7.07 0.33 -18.50
CA SER A 238 8.09 -0.47 -19.21
C SER A 238 9.11 -1.12 -18.26
N SER A 239 8.95 -1.00 -16.96
CA SER A 239 9.88 -1.54 -15.98
C SER A 239 9.53 -2.97 -15.60
N VAL A 240 10.53 -3.84 -15.65
CA VAL A 240 10.42 -5.20 -15.13
C VAL A 240 11.40 -5.31 -13.95
N TYR A 241 10.90 -5.64 -12.74
CA TYR A 241 11.67 -5.73 -11.50
C TYR A 241 12.46 -4.46 -11.13
N MET A 242 11.94 -3.28 -11.50
CA MET A 242 12.54 -1.97 -11.16
C MET A 242 13.99 -1.81 -11.63
N PHE A 243 14.35 -2.43 -12.76
CA PHE A 243 15.63 -2.17 -13.41
C PHE A 243 15.57 -0.86 -14.22
N GLY A 244 16.56 -0.01 -13.99
CA GLY A 244 16.84 1.16 -14.84
C GLY A 244 17.54 0.77 -16.13
N GLY A 245 17.63 1.71 -17.08
CA GLY A 245 18.33 1.54 -18.36
C GLY A 245 17.43 1.79 -19.57
N GLY A 246 18.01 1.64 -20.76
CA GLY A 246 17.28 1.77 -22.02
C GLY A 246 16.13 0.78 -22.16
N ARG A 247 15.15 1.14 -22.99
CA ARG A 247 14.00 0.30 -23.34
C ARG A 247 14.05 0.01 -24.82
N GLU A 248 13.63 -1.19 -25.16
CA GLU A 248 13.52 -1.61 -26.56
C GLU A 248 12.33 -2.54 -26.76
N VAL A 249 11.94 -2.70 -27.99
CA VAL A 249 10.87 -3.62 -28.36
C VAL A 249 11.46 -5.02 -28.42
N ILE A 250 10.83 -5.95 -27.66
CA ILE A 250 11.25 -7.34 -27.60
C ILE A 250 10.06 -8.22 -27.96
N GLU A 251 10.27 -9.15 -28.89
CA GLU A 251 9.29 -10.15 -29.28
C GLU A 251 9.64 -11.50 -28.67
N LEU A 252 8.67 -12.09 -27.99
CA LEU A 252 8.78 -13.41 -27.38
C LEU A 252 7.78 -14.37 -28.01
N LYS A 253 8.19 -15.61 -28.21
CA LYS A 253 7.30 -16.75 -28.38
C LYS A 253 7.11 -17.41 -27.03
N CYS A 254 5.87 -17.60 -26.62
CA CYS A 254 5.51 -18.15 -25.32
C CYS A 254 4.57 -19.35 -25.50
N ASP A 255 4.70 -20.33 -24.60
CA ASP A 255 3.76 -21.42 -24.46
C ASP A 255 2.44 -20.92 -23.87
N MET A 256 1.29 -21.47 -24.31
CA MET A 256 -0.04 -21.12 -23.78
C MET A 256 -0.16 -21.36 -22.28
N LEU A 257 0.62 -22.26 -21.69
CA LEU A 257 0.62 -22.54 -20.25
C LEU A 257 0.99 -21.32 -19.39
N ILE A 258 1.72 -20.34 -19.96
CA ILE A 258 2.14 -19.15 -19.21
C ILE A 258 1.39 -17.87 -19.64
N LEU A 259 0.27 -17.99 -20.34
CA LEU A 259 -0.50 -16.83 -20.79
C LEU A 259 -0.92 -15.94 -19.62
N ASP A 260 -1.43 -16.53 -18.54
CA ASP A 260 -1.82 -15.79 -17.34
C ASP A 260 -0.62 -15.07 -16.71
N ALA A 261 0.53 -15.72 -16.58
CA ALA A 261 1.74 -15.11 -16.04
C ALA A 261 2.26 -13.93 -16.91
N VAL A 262 2.06 -14.00 -18.23
CA VAL A 262 2.38 -12.87 -19.14
C VAL A 262 1.41 -11.72 -18.92
N ILE A 263 0.10 -11.99 -18.85
CA ILE A 263 -0.94 -10.97 -18.62
C ILE A 263 -0.78 -10.33 -17.22
N GLU A 264 -0.58 -11.14 -16.19
CA GLU A 264 -0.36 -10.64 -14.82
C GLU A 264 0.88 -9.74 -14.71
N LYS A 265 1.93 -10.07 -15.45
CA LYS A 265 3.18 -9.33 -15.39
C LYS A 265 3.18 -8.05 -16.24
N PHE A 266 2.64 -8.11 -17.45
CA PHE A 266 2.75 -7.04 -18.43
C PHE A 266 1.43 -6.30 -18.68
N GLY A 267 0.34 -6.77 -18.06
CA GLY A 267 -0.99 -6.19 -18.20
C GLY A 267 -1.72 -6.64 -19.46
N THR A 268 -2.98 -6.19 -19.61
CA THR A 268 -3.85 -6.55 -20.72
C THR A 268 -3.64 -5.70 -21.98
N ASN A 269 -2.88 -4.59 -21.88
CA ASN A 269 -2.64 -3.65 -22.98
C ASN A 269 -1.39 -4.00 -23.81
N ILE A 270 -1.07 -5.26 -23.94
CA ILE A 270 0.06 -5.78 -24.73
C ILE A 270 -0.45 -6.43 -26.03
N GLU A 271 0.40 -6.40 -27.06
CA GLU A 271 0.09 -7.03 -28.33
C GLU A 271 0.38 -8.53 -28.24
N ILE A 272 -0.67 -9.35 -28.34
CA ILE A 272 -0.58 -10.82 -28.34
C ILE A 272 -1.15 -11.35 -29.67
N GLN A 273 -0.40 -12.27 -30.29
CA GLN A 273 -0.78 -12.94 -31.52
C GLN A 273 -0.69 -14.45 -31.37
N LYS A 274 -1.77 -15.18 -31.62
CA LYS A 274 -1.73 -16.66 -31.66
C LYS A 274 -0.84 -17.12 -32.80
N ILE A 275 0.06 -18.07 -32.53
CA ILE A 275 0.91 -18.73 -33.54
C ILE A 275 0.25 -20.06 -33.93
N ASP A 276 -0.02 -20.92 -32.93
CA ASP A 276 -0.71 -22.21 -33.05
C ASP A 276 -1.49 -22.52 -31.77
N ASP A 277 -1.98 -23.74 -31.60
CA ASP A 277 -2.80 -24.09 -30.42
C ASP A 277 -2.00 -24.12 -29.11
N ASN A 278 -0.68 -24.26 -29.18
CA ASN A 278 0.21 -24.37 -28.02
C ASN A 278 1.04 -23.10 -27.78
N HIS A 279 1.11 -22.18 -28.74
CA HIS A 279 2.00 -21.02 -28.66
C HIS A 279 1.36 -19.71 -29.09
N PHE A 280 1.82 -18.63 -28.48
CA PHE A 280 1.53 -17.26 -28.86
C PHE A 280 2.80 -16.40 -28.93
N LYS A 281 2.71 -15.32 -29.67
CA LYS A 281 3.73 -14.27 -29.74
C LYS A 281 3.26 -13.07 -28.94
N VAL A 282 4.16 -12.46 -28.16
CA VAL A 282 3.91 -11.20 -27.45
C VAL A 282 5.00 -10.20 -27.80
N LYS A 283 4.59 -8.93 -27.99
CA LYS A 283 5.47 -7.82 -28.26
C LYS A 283 5.48 -6.85 -27.08
N LEU A 284 6.65 -6.60 -26.50
CA LEU A 284 6.82 -5.85 -25.27
C LEU A 284 7.81 -4.70 -25.50
N TYR A 285 7.48 -3.49 -25.02
CA TYR A 285 8.41 -2.37 -24.91
C TYR A 285 8.90 -2.25 -23.49
N VAL A 286 10.05 -2.84 -23.17
CA VAL A 286 10.52 -3.00 -21.78
C VAL A 286 12.03 -2.87 -21.64
N CYS A 287 12.50 -2.74 -20.38
CA CYS A 287 13.92 -2.79 -20.05
C CYS A 287 14.45 -4.24 -20.16
N PRO A 288 15.42 -4.52 -21.05
CA PRO A 288 15.93 -5.87 -21.28
C PRO A 288 16.53 -6.56 -20.05
N LYS A 289 17.16 -5.77 -19.15
CA LYS A 289 17.75 -6.32 -17.91
C LYS A 289 16.72 -6.99 -17.03
N GLY A 290 15.58 -6.33 -16.82
CA GLY A 290 14.49 -6.87 -16.02
C GLY A 290 13.78 -8.02 -16.73
N LEU A 291 13.55 -7.88 -18.04
CA LEU A 291 12.90 -8.94 -18.82
C LEU A 291 13.73 -10.24 -18.83
N LYS A 292 15.04 -10.17 -18.96
CA LYS A 292 15.90 -11.37 -18.86
C LYS A 292 15.74 -12.11 -17.54
N MET A 293 15.56 -11.41 -16.42
CA MET A 293 15.29 -12.04 -15.13
C MET A 293 13.94 -12.75 -15.13
N TRP A 294 12.92 -12.15 -15.75
CA TRP A 294 11.61 -12.79 -15.90
C TRP A 294 11.67 -14.01 -16.82
N ILE A 295 12.35 -13.90 -17.96
CA ILE A 295 12.54 -15.04 -18.89
C ILE A 295 13.22 -16.23 -18.20
N MET A 296 14.20 -15.97 -17.32
CA MET A 296 14.88 -17.03 -16.58
C MET A 296 13.95 -17.82 -15.65
N GLN A 297 12.87 -17.23 -15.15
CA GLN A 297 11.85 -17.96 -14.38
C GLN A 297 10.98 -18.87 -15.24
N TYR A 298 10.77 -18.48 -16.49
CA TYR A 298 9.91 -19.19 -17.46
C TYR A 298 10.70 -19.76 -18.62
N LEU A 299 11.98 -20.10 -18.42
CA LEU A 299 12.92 -20.45 -19.49
C LEU A 299 12.43 -21.61 -20.40
N ASN A 300 11.72 -22.58 -19.82
CA ASN A 300 11.18 -23.71 -20.55
C ASN A 300 10.01 -23.35 -21.48
N TYR A 301 9.42 -22.17 -21.29
CA TYR A 301 8.17 -21.77 -21.94
C TYR A 301 8.32 -20.50 -22.79
N VAL A 302 9.51 -19.88 -22.80
CA VAL A 302 9.75 -18.61 -23.49
C VAL A 302 10.95 -18.68 -24.41
N GLU A 303 10.78 -18.25 -25.64
CA GLU A 303 11.84 -18.05 -26.61
C GLU A 303 11.88 -16.57 -27.03
N VAL A 304 13.06 -15.95 -27.00
CA VAL A 304 13.26 -14.60 -27.56
C VAL A 304 13.33 -14.71 -29.07
N LEU A 305 12.41 -14.05 -29.78
CA LEU A 305 12.44 -13.97 -31.24
C LEU A 305 13.30 -12.78 -31.71
N GLU A 306 13.00 -11.60 -31.18
CA GLU A 306 13.70 -10.35 -31.52
C GLU A 306 13.87 -9.47 -30.27
N PRO A 307 14.94 -8.64 -30.20
CA PRO A 307 16.05 -8.57 -31.16
C PRO A 307 17.06 -9.72 -31.00
N THR A 308 17.71 -10.08 -32.09
CA THR A 308 18.73 -11.16 -32.12
C THR A 308 19.85 -10.93 -31.10
N SER A 309 20.19 -9.67 -30.79
CA SER A 309 21.20 -9.34 -29.77
C SER A 309 20.86 -9.89 -28.39
N ILE A 310 19.61 -9.73 -27.94
CA ILE A 310 19.12 -10.25 -26.64
C ILE A 310 19.07 -11.78 -26.67
N ARG A 311 18.63 -12.37 -27.79
CA ARG A 311 18.60 -13.83 -27.96
C ARG A 311 19.99 -14.44 -27.81
N GLU A 312 21.00 -13.88 -28.50
CA GLU A 312 22.38 -14.38 -28.40
C GLU A 312 23.02 -14.11 -27.03
N GLU A 313 22.72 -12.97 -26.40
CA GLU A 313 23.15 -12.72 -25.03
C GLU A 313 22.58 -13.76 -24.04
N LEU A 314 21.28 -14.04 -24.14
CA LEU A 314 20.64 -15.06 -23.30
C LEU A 314 21.24 -16.45 -23.54
N LYS A 315 21.43 -16.83 -24.79
CA LYS A 315 22.06 -18.11 -25.18
C LYS A 315 23.49 -18.24 -24.63
N ASN A 316 24.27 -17.17 -24.66
CA ASN A 316 25.63 -17.19 -24.11
C ASN A 316 25.60 -17.28 -22.58
N ASN A 317 24.68 -16.57 -21.90
CA ASN A 317 24.49 -16.71 -20.46
C ASN A 317 24.13 -18.14 -20.07
N LEU A 318 23.24 -18.81 -20.83
CA LEU A 318 22.86 -20.20 -20.58
C LEU A 318 24.05 -21.16 -20.76
N LYS A 319 24.90 -20.95 -21.76
CA LYS A 319 26.13 -21.74 -21.93
C LYS A 319 27.08 -21.60 -20.74
N GLU A 320 27.23 -20.36 -20.21
CA GLU A 320 28.06 -20.13 -19.04
C GLU A 320 27.44 -20.75 -17.76
N ILE A 321 26.12 -20.75 -17.64
CA ILE A 321 25.43 -21.44 -16.55
C ILE A 321 25.66 -22.95 -16.64
N LEU A 322 25.49 -23.56 -17.81
CA LEU A 322 25.70 -25.00 -18.02
C LEU A 322 27.10 -25.47 -17.59
N LYS A 323 28.13 -24.61 -17.72
CA LYS A 323 29.50 -24.96 -17.28
C LYS A 323 29.65 -25.08 -15.76
N ARG A 324 28.66 -24.60 -14.99
CA ARG A 324 28.71 -24.66 -13.51
C ARG A 324 28.05 -25.90 -12.93
N TYR A 325 27.27 -26.59 -13.75
CA TYR A 325 26.59 -27.85 -13.42
C TYR A 325 27.15 -29.02 -14.25
#